data_5c0b96df8b6c2698f8416401cf74e887
#
_entry.id   5c0b96df8b6c2698f8416401cf74e887
#
_cell.length_a   1.000
_cell.length_b   1.000
_cell.length_c   1.000
_cell.angle_alpha   90.00
_cell.angle_beta   90.00
_cell.angle_gamma   90.00
#
_symmetry.space_group_name_H-M   'P 1'
#
loop_
_entity.id
_entity.type
_entity.pdbx_description
1 polymer ?
#
loop_
_entity_poly.entity_id
_entity_poly.type
_entity_poly.pdbx_seq_one_letter_code
_entity_poly.pdbx_strand_id
1 'polypeptide(L)'
;MLLGIDTSAKKGILCLGTKEKVLARKTMSAHLTSGELIPSLETLMKREKIKNEDLQAVVVSLGPGSFTGLRVGLSLAKSLAFALKIPLVGVATLDSWVFFLLREGIFCALRRAYGGKCYVGFYEKNQGKTTKIDRCRFLSFSQIKGSLEKFSPQKVTFLIPTQERELTKELKKIKNTSFLLLDEIFLIKALLTLGAERLKTGKIDNIFSLSPLYVSSPEVRIGRGNKDSRHEKRGHPGS
;
A
#
# COMPACT_ATOMS: atom_id res chain seq x y z
N MET A 1 -7.37 14.27 15.96
CA MET A 1 -7.53 12.89 15.49
C MET A 1 -7.12 12.78 14.02
N LEU A 2 -6.43 11.71 13.61
CA LEU A 2 -6.12 11.42 12.21
C LEU A 2 -7.02 10.30 11.70
N LEU A 3 -7.52 10.46 10.47
CA LEU A 3 -8.13 9.38 9.71
C LEU A 3 -7.07 8.78 8.78
N GLY A 4 -6.72 7.51 8.95
CA GLY A 4 -5.83 6.76 8.07
C GLY A 4 -6.61 5.89 7.10
N ILE A 5 -6.23 5.93 5.83
CA ILE A 5 -6.82 5.14 4.74
C ILE A 5 -5.71 4.39 4.01
N ASP A 6 -5.68 3.06 4.14
CA ASP A 6 -4.78 2.20 3.37
C ASP A 6 -5.58 1.21 2.52
N THR A 7 -5.58 1.42 1.24
CA THR A 7 -6.22 0.56 0.24
C THR A 7 -5.20 -0.03 -0.73
N SER A 8 -3.94 -0.04 -0.34
CA SER A 8 -2.83 -0.54 -1.18
C SER A 8 -2.74 -2.07 -1.24
N ALA A 9 -3.39 -2.80 -0.32
CA ALA A 9 -3.47 -4.25 -0.28
C ALA A 9 -4.80 -4.78 -0.84
N LYS A 10 -4.97 -6.12 -0.87
CA LYS A 10 -6.25 -6.76 -1.22
C LYS A 10 -7.38 -6.35 -0.27
N LYS A 11 -7.07 -6.23 1.02
CA LYS A 11 -8.00 -5.73 2.03
C LYS A 11 -7.64 -4.29 2.34
N GLY A 12 -8.63 -3.41 2.27
CA GLY A 12 -8.47 -2.03 2.69
C GLY A 12 -8.57 -1.89 4.21
N ILE A 13 -7.96 -0.86 4.75
CA ILE A 13 -8.00 -0.54 6.17
C ILE A 13 -8.38 0.93 6.34
N LEU A 14 -9.39 1.17 7.17
CA LEU A 14 -9.69 2.48 7.74
C LEU A 14 -9.25 2.47 9.20
N CYS A 15 -8.63 3.54 9.65
CA CYS A 15 -8.24 3.67 11.06
C CYS A 15 -8.40 5.10 11.56
N LEU A 16 -8.68 5.22 12.84
CA LEU A 16 -8.74 6.48 13.58
C LEU A 16 -7.69 6.42 14.68
N GLY A 17 -6.93 7.48 14.85
CA GLY A 17 -5.87 7.49 15.86
C GLY A 17 -5.05 8.76 15.86
N THR A 18 -3.98 8.70 16.66
CA THR A 18 -2.90 9.70 16.67
C THR A 18 -1.58 9.05 16.28
N LYS A 19 -0.49 9.77 16.34
CA LYS A 19 0.86 9.22 16.18
C LYS A 19 1.15 8.11 17.21
N GLU A 20 0.62 8.27 18.44
CA GLU A 20 0.93 7.40 19.57
C GLU A 20 -0.03 6.21 19.67
N LYS A 21 -1.32 6.42 19.37
CA LYS A 21 -2.37 5.45 19.64
C LYS A 21 -3.32 5.25 18.45
N VAL A 22 -3.52 4.00 18.09
CA VAL A 22 -4.65 3.59 17.23
C VAL A 22 -5.87 3.45 18.13
N LEU A 23 -6.88 4.28 17.89
CA LEU A 23 -8.12 4.26 18.66
C LEU A 23 -9.05 3.18 18.11
N ALA A 24 -9.25 3.19 16.82
CA ALA A 24 -10.16 2.27 16.16
C ALA A 24 -9.67 1.90 14.74
N ARG A 25 -10.09 0.73 14.29
CA ARG A 25 -9.83 0.31 12.90
C ARG A 25 -10.96 -0.55 12.37
N LYS A 26 -11.06 -0.59 11.04
CA LYS A 26 -11.91 -1.50 10.29
C LYS A 26 -11.16 -2.00 9.07
N THR A 27 -11.02 -3.33 8.98
CA THR A 27 -10.47 -4.01 7.79
C THR A 27 -11.65 -4.39 6.90
N MET A 28 -11.53 -4.07 5.62
CA MET A 28 -12.58 -4.28 4.62
C MET A 28 -12.33 -5.55 3.80
N SER A 29 -13.32 -5.96 3.02
CA SER A 29 -13.24 -7.15 2.18
C SER A 29 -12.16 -7.05 1.08
N ALA A 30 -11.85 -8.19 0.46
CA ALA A 30 -10.86 -8.26 -0.63
C ALA A 30 -11.35 -7.61 -1.95
N HIS A 31 -12.64 -7.33 -2.08
CA HIS A 31 -13.26 -6.69 -3.25
C HIS A 31 -13.73 -5.28 -2.88
N LEU A 32 -12.75 -4.44 -2.50
CA LEU A 32 -13.03 -3.09 -2.08
C LEU A 32 -13.76 -2.30 -3.15
N THR A 33 -14.97 -1.87 -2.86
CA THR A 33 -15.74 -0.93 -3.68
C THR A 33 -15.84 0.42 -3.00
N SER A 34 -16.03 1.49 -3.78
CA SER A 34 -16.28 2.82 -3.22
C SER A 34 -17.52 2.86 -2.33
N GLY A 35 -18.53 2.02 -2.64
CA GLY A 35 -19.77 1.90 -1.86
C GLY A 35 -19.59 1.34 -0.45
N GLU A 36 -18.50 0.62 -0.16
CA GLU A 36 -18.25 0.06 1.19
C GLU A 36 -17.46 1.00 2.10
N LEU A 37 -16.67 1.91 1.52
CA LEU A 37 -15.76 2.77 2.29
C LEU A 37 -16.49 3.76 3.18
N ILE A 38 -17.44 4.50 2.63
CA ILE A 38 -18.16 5.54 3.37
C ILE A 38 -19.00 4.96 4.50
N PRO A 39 -19.85 3.94 4.28
CA PRO A 39 -20.60 3.30 5.38
C PRO A 39 -19.68 2.69 6.45
N SER A 40 -18.51 2.17 6.03
CA SER A 40 -17.52 1.62 6.95
C SER A 40 -16.91 2.70 7.84
N LEU A 41 -16.60 3.86 7.27
CA LEU A 41 -16.08 5.00 8.01
C LEU A 41 -17.13 5.56 8.98
N GLU A 42 -18.36 5.74 8.53
CA GLU A 42 -19.46 6.19 9.40
C GLU A 42 -19.68 5.25 10.58
N THR A 43 -19.69 3.93 10.33
CA THR A 43 -19.81 2.93 11.38
C THR A 43 -18.67 3.04 12.40
N LEU A 44 -17.43 3.22 11.89
CA LEU A 44 -16.25 3.35 12.73
C LEU A 44 -16.32 4.61 13.60
N MET A 45 -16.68 5.75 13.02
CA MET A 45 -16.80 7.03 13.73
C MET A 45 -17.93 7.03 14.75
N LYS A 46 -19.11 6.50 14.39
CA LYS A 46 -20.26 6.38 15.31
C LYS A 46 -19.93 5.50 16.52
N ARG A 47 -19.27 4.36 16.29
CA ARG A 47 -18.88 3.43 17.39
C ARG A 47 -17.96 4.11 18.41
N GLU A 48 -17.02 4.92 17.94
CA GLU A 48 -16.04 5.61 18.78
C GLU A 48 -16.52 7.01 19.23
N LYS A 49 -17.75 7.39 18.89
CA LYS A 49 -18.34 8.71 19.19
C LYS A 49 -17.50 9.89 18.68
N ILE A 50 -16.82 9.69 17.54
CA ILE A 50 -16.00 10.71 16.87
C ILE A 50 -16.88 11.47 15.89
N LYS A 51 -16.79 12.79 15.93
CA LYS A 51 -17.46 13.70 14.99
C LYS A 51 -16.50 14.15 13.89
N ASN A 52 -17.04 14.75 12.85
CA ASN A 52 -16.23 15.29 11.74
C ASN A 52 -15.25 16.37 12.20
N GLU A 53 -15.66 17.18 13.18
CA GLU A 53 -14.88 18.28 13.75
C GLU A 53 -13.65 17.79 14.55
N ASP A 54 -13.68 16.54 15.00
CA ASP A 54 -12.56 15.92 15.72
C ASP A 54 -11.41 15.50 14.77
N LEU A 55 -11.68 15.44 13.46
CA LEU A 55 -10.68 15.06 12.45
C LEU A 55 -9.79 16.26 12.11
N GLN A 56 -8.48 16.08 12.30
CA GLN A 56 -7.46 17.12 12.05
C GLN A 56 -6.79 16.96 10.68
N ALA A 57 -6.74 15.74 10.14
CA ALA A 57 -6.19 15.46 8.81
C ALA A 57 -6.63 14.07 8.32
N VAL A 58 -6.60 13.90 7.01
CA VAL A 58 -6.70 12.60 6.34
C VAL A 58 -5.31 12.16 5.89
N VAL A 59 -4.89 10.97 6.31
CA VAL A 59 -3.64 10.32 5.90
C VAL A 59 -3.98 9.17 4.97
N VAL A 60 -3.44 9.16 3.75
CA VAL A 60 -3.75 8.13 2.77
C VAL A 60 -2.49 7.46 2.21
N SER A 61 -2.55 6.14 2.09
CA SER A 61 -1.51 5.36 1.42
C SER A 61 -1.52 5.61 -0.09
N LEU A 62 -0.40 6.05 -0.64
CA LEU A 62 -0.23 6.30 -2.08
C LEU A 62 0.26 5.07 -2.85
N GLY A 63 0.58 3.98 -2.18
CA GLY A 63 1.20 2.81 -2.79
C GLY A 63 2.72 2.77 -2.63
N PRO A 64 3.36 1.80 -3.28
CA PRO A 64 2.82 0.93 -4.32
C PRO A 64 1.83 -0.11 -3.78
N GLY A 65 0.96 -0.60 -4.66
CA GLY A 65 -0.04 -1.60 -4.30
C GLY A 65 -1.12 -1.81 -5.35
N SER A 66 -2.31 -2.20 -4.90
CA SER A 66 -3.50 -2.43 -5.74
C SER A 66 -3.87 -1.16 -6.52
N PHE A 67 -3.86 -1.26 -7.85
CA PHE A 67 -4.17 -0.13 -8.73
C PHE A 67 -5.58 0.45 -8.49
N THR A 68 -6.59 -0.41 -8.46
CA THR A 68 -7.98 -0.03 -8.17
C THR A 68 -8.13 0.46 -6.74
N GLY A 69 -7.55 -0.28 -5.77
CA GLY A 69 -7.62 0.08 -4.36
C GLY A 69 -7.06 1.47 -4.09
N LEU A 70 -5.87 1.78 -4.61
CA LEU A 70 -5.24 3.09 -4.42
C LEU A 70 -6.10 4.25 -4.96
N ARG A 71 -6.75 4.06 -6.11
CA ARG A 71 -7.65 5.08 -6.67
C ARG A 71 -8.89 5.29 -5.81
N VAL A 72 -9.50 4.21 -5.35
CA VAL A 72 -10.70 4.25 -4.50
C VAL A 72 -10.37 4.94 -3.17
N GLY A 73 -9.29 4.53 -2.50
CA GLY A 73 -8.87 5.13 -1.23
C GLY A 73 -8.47 6.60 -1.36
N LEU A 74 -7.72 6.94 -2.41
CA LEU A 74 -7.32 8.34 -2.64
C LEU A 74 -8.51 9.23 -3.01
N SER A 75 -9.48 8.72 -3.78
CA SER A 75 -10.71 9.46 -4.10
C SER A 75 -11.50 9.79 -2.83
N LEU A 76 -11.72 8.81 -1.94
CA LEU A 76 -12.34 9.05 -0.65
C LEU A 76 -11.57 10.07 0.18
N ALA A 77 -10.24 9.90 0.28
CA ALA A 77 -9.38 10.80 1.07
C ALA A 77 -9.47 12.25 0.58
N LYS A 78 -9.44 12.47 -0.73
CA LYS A 78 -9.60 13.79 -1.36
C LYS A 78 -10.97 14.39 -1.08
N SER A 79 -12.05 13.62 -1.26
CA SER A 79 -13.41 14.06 -1.02
C SER A 79 -13.63 14.49 0.44
N LEU A 80 -13.13 13.69 1.39
CA LEU A 80 -13.24 14.01 2.82
C LEU A 80 -12.39 15.25 3.19
N ALA A 81 -11.15 15.32 2.74
CA ALA A 81 -10.28 16.45 3.02
C ALA A 81 -10.85 17.76 2.46
N PHE A 82 -11.43 17.71 1.26
CA PHE A 82 -12.10 18.84 0.63
C PHE A 82 -13.36 19.27 1.39
N ALA A 83 -14.27 18.32 1.66
CA ALA A 83 -15.55 18.60 2.32
C ALA A 83 -15.38 19.12 3.76
N LEU A 84 -14.42 18.55 4.50
CA LEU A 84 -14.15 18.92 5.90
C LEU A 84 -13.15 20.08 6.01
N LYS A 85 -12.58 20.54 4.92
CA LYS A 85 -11.54 21.61 4.88
C LYS A 85 -10.34 21.30 5.78
N ILE A 86 -9.91 20.03 5.82
CA ILE A 86 -8.76 19.56 6.62
C ILE A 86 -7.60 19.11 5.72
N PRO A 87 -6.37 19.12 6.22
CA PRO A 87 -5.19 18.69 5.47
C PRO A 87 -5.30 17.26 4.92
N LEU A 88 -4.79 17.06 3.71
CA LEU A 88 -4.56 15.73 3.11
C LEU A 88 -3.07 15.44 3.12
N VAL A 89 -2.71 14.24 3.62
CA VAL A 89 -1.31 13.78 3.67
C VAL A 89 -1.21 12.43 3.00
N GLY A 90 -0.53 12.39 1.86
CA GLY A 90 -0.22 11.16 1.15
C GLY A 90 1.06 10.54 1.71
N VAL A 91 1.08 9.21 1.86
CA VAL A 91 2.20 8.47 2.41
C VAL A 91 2.59 7.32 1.48
N ALA A 92 3.86 7.27 1.07
CA ALA A 92 4.36 6.11 0.34
C ALA A 92 4.36 4.88 1.26
N THR A 93 3.69 3.81 0.85
CA THR A 93 3.44 2.63 1.68
C THR A 93 4.72 2.00 2.21
N LEU A 94 5.70 1.74 1.35
CA LEU A 94 6.95 1.09 1.76
C LEU A 94 7.83 2.00 2.62
N ASP A 95 7.80 3.32 2.36
CA ASP A 95 8.56 4.30 3.13
C ASP A 95 8.06 4.36 4.59
N SER A 96 6.74 4.26 4.81
CA SER A 96 6.17 4.28 6.16
C SER A 96 6.63 3.12 7.03
N TRP A 97 6.77 1.93 6.44
CA TRP A 97 7.19 0.74 7.19
C TRP A 97 8.59 0.90 7.76
N VAL A 98 9.52 1.43 6.96
CA VAL A 98 10.91 1.62 7.41
C VAL A 98 11.03 2.81 8.36
N PHE A 99 10.29 3.88 8.08
CA PHE A 99 10.28 5.05 8.96
C PHE A 99 9.87 4.70 10.40
N PHE A 100 8.87 3.85 10.56
CA PHE A 100 8.33 3.44 11.86
C PHE A 100 9.25 2.48 12.63
N LEU A 101 10.20 1.78 11.97
CA LEU A 101 11.12 0.89 12.66
C LEU A 101 12.01 1.64 13.65
N LEU A 102 12.30 1.01 14.79
CA LEU A 102 13.25 1.54 15.79
C LEU A 102 14.66 0.98 15.62
N ARG A 103 14.83 -0.15 14.89
CA ARG A 103 16.13 -0.79 14.70
C ARG A 103 16.85 -0.24 13.47
N GLU A 104 18.17 -0.24 13.54
CA GLU A 104 19.06 0.17 12.45
C GLU A 104 19.40 -0.98 11.51
N GLY A 105 19.93 -0.65 10.34
CA GLY A 105 20.40 -1.59 9.32
C GLY A 105 19.88 -1.33 7.91
N ILE A 106 20.13 -2.31 7.04
CA ILE A 106 19.64 -2.30 5.65
C ILE A 106 18.33 -3.06 5.57
N PHE A 107 17.33 -2.43 4.97
CA PHE A 107 15.99 -2.97 4.84
C PHE A 107 15.56 -3.06 3.39
N CYS A 108 14.88 -4.15 3.06
CA CYS A 108 14.18 -4.34 1.81
C CYS A 108 12.68 -4.44 2.09
N ALA A 109 11.96 -3.35 1.95
CA ALA A 109 10.51 -3.35 2.05
C ALA A 109 9.91 -3.91 0.76
N LEU A 110 9.04 -4.93 0.91
CA LEU A 110 8.60 -5.73 -0.22
C LEU A 110 7.11 -6.04 -0.13
N ARG A 111 6.40 -5.84 -1.23
CA ARG A 111 4.99 -6.17 -1.39
C ARG A 111 4.77 -6.97 -2.67
N ARG A 112 3.95 -8.03 -2.59
CA ARG A 112 3.54 -8.80 -3.77
C ARG A 112 2.82 -7.92 -4.79
N ALA A 113 3.18 -8.09 -6.04
CA ALA A 113 2.53 -7.47 -7.18
C ALA A 113 1.97 -8.55 -8.13
N TYR A 114 1.54 -8.17 -9.30
CA TYR A 114 1.08 -9.11 -10.33
C TYR A 114 2.25 -9.78 -11.08
N GLY A 115 1.95 -10.84 -11.84
CA GLY A 115 2.94 -11.50 -12.70
C GLY A 115 4.11 -12.15 -11.96
N GLY A 116 3.92 -12.59 -10.70
CA GLY A 116 4.98 -13.20 -9.90
C GLY A 116 6.10 -12.26 -9.46
N LYS A 117 5.89 -10.94 -9.60
CA LYS A 117 6.83 -9.88 -9.22
C LYS A 117 6.44 -9.22 -7.91
N CYS A 118 7.32 -8.36 -7.42
CA CYS A 118 7.13 -7.58 -6.20
C CYS A 118 7.45 -6.10 -6.42
N TYR A 119 6.76 -5.24 -5.71
CA TYR A 119 7.21 -3.87 -5.47
C TYR A 119 8.27 -3.90 -4.38
N VAL A 120 9.42 -3.28 -4.63
CA VAL A 120 10.60 -3.38 -3.78
C VAL A 120 11.22 -2.01 -3.55
N GLY A 121 11.46 -1.67 -2.30
CA GLY A 121 12.22 -0.48 -1.90
C GLY A 121 13.39 -0.86 -0.99
N PHE A 122 14.57 -0.31 -1.24
CA PHE A 122 15.75 -0.50 -0.40
C PHE A 122 16.01 0.76 0.41
N TYR A 123 16.30 0.55 1.69
CA TYR A 123 16.48 1.62 2.66
C TYR A 123 17.63 1.31 3.60
N GLU A 124 18.28 2.35 4.07
CA GLU A 124 19.17 2.31 5.21
C GLU A 124 18.57 3.10 6.36
N LYS A 125 18.65 2.56 7.57
CA LYS A 125 18.32 3.28 8.78
C LYS A 125 19.53 3.32 9.68
N ASN A 126 20.00 4.52 9.96
CA ASN A 126 21.18 4.78 10.78
C ASN A 126 20.96 6.05 11.61
N GLN A 127 21.29 5.99 12.92
CA GLN A 127 21.13 7.09 13.88
C GLN A 127 19.72 7.72 13.84
N GLY A 128 18.69 6.86 13.77
CA GLY A 128 17.29 7.29 13.70
C GLY A 128 16.85 7.88 12.34
N LYS A 129 17.78 8.14 11.42
CA LYS A 129 17.48 8.67 10.08
C LYS A 129 17.21 7.53 9.11
N THR A 130 16.12 7.63 8.36
CA THR A 130 15.79 6.71 7.26
C THR A 130 16.20 7.33 5.94
N THR A 131 17.05 6.65 5.20
CA THR A 131 17.49 7.04 3.86
C THR A 131 17.00 6.01 2.85
N LYS A 132 16.30 6.46 1.82
CA LYS A 132 15.92 5.63 0.70
C LYS A 132 17.12 5.48 -0.24
N ILE A 133 17.61 4.25 -0.43
CA ILE A 133 18.81 3.97 -1.22
C ILE A 133 18.50 4.10 -2.71
N ASP A 134 17.28 3.67 -3.11
CA ASP A 134 16.87 3.66 -4.51
C ASP A 134 15.35 3.89 -4.61
N ARG A 135 14.88 4.37 -5.77
CA ARG A 135 13.44 4.45 -6.02
C ARG A 135 12.78 3.07 -5.94
N CYS A 136 11.51 3.02 -5.60
CA CYS A 136 10.76 1.78 -5.60
C CYS A 136 10.77 1.16 -7.02
N ARG A 137 11.02 -0.15 -7.09
CA ARG A 137 11.14 -0.92 -8.33
C ARG A 137 10.14 -2.06 -8.38
N PHE A 138 9.85 -2.53 -9.57
CA PHE A 138 8.98 -3.67 -9.86
C PHE A 138 9.85 -4.83 -10.34
N LEU A 139 10.14 -5.82 -9.46
CA LEU A 139 11.18 -6.82 -9.64
C LEU A 139 10.64 -8.24 -9.51
N SER A 140 11.21 -9.17 -10.30
CA SER A 140 11.11 -10.62 -10.06
C SER A 140 12.02 -11.06 -8.90
N PHE A 141 11.84 -12.28 -8.39
CA PHE A 141 12.68 -12.81 -7.31
C PHE A 141 14.16 -12.92 -7.70
N SER A 142 14.47 -13.28 -8.94
CA SER A 142 15.84 -13.31 -9.44
C SER A 142 16.50 -11.93 -9.46
N GLN A 143 15.73 -10.91 -9.89
CA GLN A 143 16.20 -9.52 -9.88
C GLN A 143 16.37 -8.97 -8.46
N ILE A 144 15.50 -9.37 -7.50
CA ILE A 144 15.67 -9.05 -6.08
C ILE A 144 16.99 -9.64 -5.58
N LYS A 145 17.27 -10.93 -5.85
CA LYS A 145 18.51 -11.59 -5.46
C LYS A 145 19.73 -10.83 -5.98
N GLY A 146 19.81 -10.54 -7.28
CA GLY A 146 20.93 -9.78 -7.86
C GLY A 146 21.06 -8.36 -7.28
N SER A 147 19.94 -7.73 -6.90
CA SER A 147 19.97 -6.39 -6.29
C SER A 147 20.54 -6.38 -4.87
N LEU A 148 20.64 -7.53 -4.20
CA LEU A 148 21.20 -7.64 -2.85
C LEU A 148 22.72 -7.76 -2.83
N GLU A 149 23.34 -8.13 -3.92
CA GLU A 149 24.82 -8.30 -4.02
C GLU A 149 25.57 -7.02 -3.64
N LYS A 150 25.01 -5.87 -3.97
CA LYS A 150 25.61 -4.56 -3.62
C LYS A 150 25.67 -4.29 -2.11
N PHE A 151 24.94 -5.04 -1.28
CA PHE A 151 24.95 -4.88 0.17
C PHE A 151 25.88 -5.85 0.88
N SER A 152 26.49 -6.80 0.16
CA SER A 152 27.43 -7.76 0.76
C SER A 152 28.65 -7.07 1.37
N PRO A 153 29.10 -7.45 2.57
CA PRO A 153 28.65 -8.59 3.40
C PRO A 153 27.50 -8.23 4.38
N GLN A 154 26.91 -7.06 4.31
CA GLN A 154 25.89 -6.62 5.24
C GLN A 154 24.61 -7.47 5.12
N LYS A 155 23.96 -7.68 6.27
CA LYS A 155 22.69 -8.41 6.34
C LYS A 155 21.52 -7.51 5.96
N VAL A 156 20.67 -7.97 5.04
CA VAL A 156 19.46 -7.26 4.64
C VAL A 156 18.24 -7.86 5.33
N THR A 157 17.42 -7.02 5.96
CA THR A 157 16.17 -7.45 6.57
C THR A 157 15.00 -7.17 5.64
N PHE A 158 14.31 -8.21 5.22
CA PHE A 158 13.06 -8.08 4.46
C PHE A 158 11.90 -7.69 5.36
N LEU A 159 11.16 -6.66 4.97
CA LEU A 159 9.92 -6.23 5.61
C LEU A 159 8.75 -6.72 4.77
N ILE A 160 7.95 -7.63 5.31
CA ILE A 160 6.88 -8.32 4.58
C ILE A 160 5.60 -8.28 5.41
N PRO A 161 4.46 -7.79 4.87
CA PRO A 161 3.18 -7.89 5.55
C PRO A 161 2.82 -9.35 5.87
N THR A 162 2.24 -9.60 7.05
CA THR A 162 1.89 -10.95 7.50
C THR A 162 0.95 -11.66 6.53
N GLN A 163 0.08 -10.93 5.83
CA GLN A 163 -0.81 -11.47 4.80
C GLN A 163 -0.06 -12.00 3.57
N GLU A 164 1.20 -11.61 3.40
CA GLU A 164 2.07 -11.99 2.28
C GLU A 164 3.24 -12.88 2.74
N ARG A 165 3.15 -13.49 3.94
CA ARG A 165 4.23 -14.29 4.55
C ARG A 165 4.75 -15.42 3.67
N GLU A 166 3.98 -15.90 2.73
CA GLU A 166 4.40 -16.92 1.76
C GLU A 166 5.61 -16.48 0.91
N LEU A 167 5.81 -15.17 0.74
CA LEU A 167 6.99 -14.62 0.06
C LEU A 167 8.30 -15.05 0.73
N THR A 168 8.27 -15.32 2.04
CA THR A 168 9.45 -15.79 2.76
C THR A 168 9.98 -17.12 2.23
N LYS A 169 9.10 -17.99 1.68
CA LYS A 169 9.52 -19.30 1.13
C LYS A 169 10.50 -19.14 -0.03
N GLU A 170 10.25 -18.18 -0.91
CA GLU A 170 11.10 -17.87 -2.06
C GLU A 170 12.39 -17.14 -1.63
N LEU A 171 12.25 -16.21 -0.69
CA LEU A 171 13.34 -15.33 -0.27
C LEU A 171 14.32 -16.00 0.70
N LYS A 172 13.91 -17.05 1.46
CA LYS A 172 14.77 -17.82 2.35
C LYS A 172 15.98 -18.47 1.67
N LYS A 173 15.90 -18.68 0.34
CA LYS A 173 17.02 -19.20 -0.46
C LYS A 173 18.15 -18.18 -0.64
N ILE A 174 17.96 -16.93 -0.27
CA ILE A 174 18.95 -15.87 -0.40
C ILE A 174 19.76 -15.78 0.90
N LYS A 175 21.08 -15.90 0.77
CA LYS A 175 22.02 -15.80 1.91
C LYS A 175 22.06 -14.37 2.48
N ASN A 176 22.50 -14.22 3.71
CA ASN A 176 22.66 -12.95 4.42
C ASN A 176 21.36 -12.12 4.51
N THR A 177 20.22 -12.80 4.65
CA THR A 177 18.93 -12.15 4.82
C THR A 177 18.23 -12.54 6.11
N SER A 178 17.36 -11.67 6.58
CA SER A 178 16.42 -11.93 7.67
C SER A 178 15.06 -11.39 7.32
N PHE A 179 14.04 -11.74 8.13
CA PHE A 179 12.67 -11.39 7.85
C PHE A 179 12.04 -10.73 9.07
N LEU A 180 11.31 -9.66 8.83
CA LEU A 180 10.41 -9.05 9.79
C LEU A 180 9.02 -9.05 9.19
N LEU A 181 8.12 -9.82 9.79
CA LEU A 181 6.73 -9.86 9.40
C LEU A 181 5.98 -8.70 10.08
N LEU A 182 5.31 -7.89 9.25
CA LEU A 182 4.58 -6.72 9.67
C LEU A 182 3.10 -7.08 9.81
N ASP A 183 2.58 -7.02 11.03
CA ASP A 183 1.16 -7.22 11.27
C ASP A 183 0.33 -5.99 10.91
N GLU A 184 -0.98 -6.12 10.95
CA GLU A 184 -1.90 -5.05 10.60
C GLU A 184 -1.74 -3.81 11.51
N ILE A 185 -1.49 -4.03 12.81
CA ILE A 185 -1.30 -2.93 13.76
C ILE A 185 -0.03 -2.15 13.44
N PHE A 186 1.05 -2.85 13.11
CA PHE A 186 2.28 -2.20 12.66
C PHE A 186 2.04 -1.33 11.42
N LEU A 187 1.36 -1.87 10.41
CA LEU A 187 1.09 -1.14 9.16
C LEU A 187 0.26 0.13 9.40
N ILE A 188 -0.76 0.04 10.25
CA ILE A 188 -1.59 1.18 10.65
C ILE A 188 -0.77 2.24 11.38
N LYS A 189 0.00 1.82 12.39
CA LYS A 189 0.86 2.73 13.16
C LYS A 189 1.89 3.41 12.27
N ALA A 190 2.50 2.66 11.36
CA ALA A 190 3.47 3.18 10.40
C ALA A 190 2.85 4.29 9.51
N LEU A 191 1.63 4.04 8.98
CA LEU A 191 0.89 5.02 8.19
C LEU A 191 0.61 6.30 8.99
N LEU A 192 -0.01 6.17 10.18
CA LEU A 192 -0.39 7.32 11.01
C LEU A 192 0.85 8.09 11.50
N THR A 193 1.93 7.39 11.88
CA THR A 193 3.15 8.04 12.40
C THR A 193 3.83 8.87 11.33
N LEU A 194 4.04 8.33 10.12
CA LEU A 194 4.64 9.10 9.04
C LEU A 194 3.71 10.23 8.56
N GLY A 195 2.39 9.98 8.54
CA GLY A 195 1.41 11.02 8.23
C GLY A 195 1.43 12.17 9.23
N ALA A 196 1.47 11.86 10.54
CA ALA A 196 1.57 12.86 11.60
C ALA A 196 2.87 13.67 11.51
N GLU A 197 3.99 13.02 11.20
CA GLU A 197 5.28 13.70 11.05
C GLU A 197 5.29 14.65 9.84
N ARG A 198 4.71 14.22 8.72
CA ARG A 198 4.53 15.07 7.53
C ARG A 198 3.65 16.28 7.86
N LEU A 199 2.52 16.05 8.54
CA LEU A 199 1.62 17.12 8.97
C LEU A 199 2.32 18.11 9.89
N LYS A 200 3.05 17.62 10.90
CA LYS A 200 3.82 18.46 11.85
C LYS A 200 4.87 19.34 11.14
N THR A 201 5.48 18.83 10.08
CA THR A 201 6.51 19.55 9.30
C THR A 201 5.91 20.37 8.14
N GLY A 202 4.58 20.54 8.09
CA GLY A 202 3.90 21.30 7.04
C GLY A 202 3.90 20.64 5.66
N LYS A 203 4.29 19.37 5.56
CA LYS A 203 4.29 18.61 4.30
C LYS A 203 2.91 18.05 4.00
N ILE A 204 1.98 18.95 3.67
CA ILE A 204 0.62 18.61 3.23
C ILE A 204 0.57 18.56 1.71
N ASP A 205 -0.32 17.74 1.18
CA ASP A 205 -0.43 17.54 -0.26
C ASP A 205 -1.62 18.32 -0.84
N ASN A 206 -1.47 18.75 -2.10
CA ASN A 206 -2.55 19.41 -2.80
C ASN A 206 -3.61 18.38 -3.21
N ILE A 207 -4.85 18.62 -2.80
CA ILE A 207 -5.98 17.71 -3.02
C ILE A 207 -6.20 17.42 -4.51
N PHE A 208 -6.00 18.41 -5.38
CA PHE A 208 -6.28 18.25 -6.81
C PHE A 208 -5.17 17.51 -7.57
N SER A 209 -3.91 17.75 -7.22
CA SER A 209 -2.75 17.18 -7.93
C SER A 209 -2.22 15.89 -7.35
N LEU A 210 -2.53 15.55 -6.09
CA LEU A 210 -2.06 14.30 -5.48
C LEU A 210 -2.50 13.08 -6.29
N SER A 211 -1.58 12.18 -6.59
CA SER A 211 -1.83 10.96 -7.37
C SER A 211 -1.16 9.75 -6.73
N PRO A 212 -1.63 8.51 -7.02
CA PRO A 212 -0.97 7.32 -6.54
C PRO A 212 0.43 7.18 -7.12
N LEU A 213 1.31 6.51 -6.37
CA LEU A 213 2.66 6.16 -6.81
C LEU A 213 2.62 4.91 -7.70
N TYR A 214 2.57 5.12 -9.00
CA TYR A 214 2.64 4.05 -9.97
C TYR A 214 4.10 3.69 -10.27
N VAL A 215 4.53 2.49 -9.84
CA VAL A 215 5.90 1.98 -10.07
C VAL A 215 6.00 1.26 -11.40
N SER A 216 4.88 0.74 -11.91
CA SER A 216 4.74 0.11 -13.23
C SER A 216 3.42 0.53 -13.86
N SER A 217 3.39 0.61 -15.19
CA SER A 217 2.13 0.79 -15.91
C SER A 217 1.24 -0.43 -15.68
N PRO A 218 -0.08 -0.27 -15.55
CA PRO A 218 -0.99 -1.40 -15.48
C PRO A 218 -0.89 -2.21 -16.77
N GLU A 219 -0.72 -3.54 -16.67
CA GLU A 219 -0.90 -4.41 -17.82
C GLU A 219 -2.38 -4.39 -18.21
N VAL A 220 -2.70 -3.80 -19.34
CA VAL A 220 -4.01 -3.93 -19.95
C VAL A 220 -4.12 -5.37 -20.45
N ARG A 221 -4.82 -6.24 -19.70
CA ARG A 221 -5.24 -7.53 -20.25
C ARG A 221 -6.30 -7.26 -21.30
N ILE A 222 -5.89 -7.16 -22.56
CA ILE A 222 -6.82 -7.26 -23.68
C ILE A 222 -7.37 -8.69 -23.58
N GLY A 223 -8.62 -8.81 -23.14
CA GLY A 223 -9.31 -10.10 -23.13
C GLY A 223 -9.19 -10.69 -24.52
N ARG A 224 -8.61 -11.90 -24.66
CA ARG A 224 -8.68 -12.66 -25.90
C ARG A 224 -10.16 -12.86 -26.16
N GLY A 225 -10.70 -12.09 -27.11
CA GLY A 225 -12.03 -12.30 -27.62
C GLY A 225 -12.15 -13.76 -28.05
N ASN A 226 -13.19 -14.41 -27.57
CA ASN A 226 -13.56 -15.77 -27.93
C ASN A 226 -13.79 -15.82 -29.45
N LYS A 227 -12.74 -16.15 -30.20
CA LYS A 227 -12.87 -16.54 -31.61
C LYS A 227 -13.17 -18.02 -31.62
N ASP A 228 -14.41 -18.36 -31.37
CA ASP A 228 -14.89 -19.68 -31.74
C ASP A 228 -16.40 -19.66 -31.98
N SER A 229 -16.73 -20.36 -33.05
CA SER A 229 -18.05 -20.79 -33.48
C SER A 229 -18.93 -19.75 -34.18
N ARG A 230 -18.86 -19.79 -35.54
CA ARG A 230 -20.01 -19.87 -36.45
C ARG A 230 -19.57 -20.00 -37.88
N HIS A 231 -19.18 -21.20 -38.28
CA HIS A 231 -19.31 -21.66 -39.65
C HIS A 231 -19.93 -23.06 -39.66
N GLU A 232 -21.21 -23.12 -39.35
CA GLU A 232 -22.03 -24.25 -39.81
C GLU A 232 -22.54 -23.95 -41.20
N LYS A 233 -22.04 -24.72 -42.10
CA LYS A 233 -22.50 -24.81 -43.50
C LYS A 233 -23.93 -25.33 -43.49
N ARG A 234 -24.88 -24.54 -43.91
CA ARG A 234 -26.16 -25.04 -44.40
C ARG A 234 -25.98 -25.47 -45.86
N GLY A 235 -25.80 -26.75 -46.10
CA GLY A 235 -25.99 -27.37 -47.38
C GLY A 235 -27.49 -27.44 -47.67
N HIS A 236 -27.88 -26.91 -48.82
CA HIS A 236 -29.15 -27.18 -49.44
C HIS A 236 -29.02 -28.47 -50.24
N PRO A 237 -29.98 -29.42 -50.15
CA PRO A 237 -30.18 -30.41 -51.19
C PRO A 237 -31.20 -29.86 -52.18
N GLY A 238 -30.75 -29.70 -53.41
CA GLY A 238 -31.67 -29.51 -54.54
C GLY A 238 -32.25 -30.82 -55.03
N SER A 239 -33.44 -30.74 -55.38
CA SER A 239 -34.13 -31.37 -56.56
C SER A 239 -35.60 -31.10 -56.46
#